data_f91ddb708a2f9ad7bbc1ebcc7dcf4de0
#
_entry.id   f91ddb708a2f9ad7bbc1ebcc7dcf4de0
#
_cell.length_a   1.000
_cell.length_b   1.000
_cell.length_c   1.000
_cell.angle_alpha   90.00
_cell.angle_beta   90.00
_cell.angle_gamma   90.00
#
_symmetry.space_group_name_H-M   'P 1'
#
loop_
_entity.id
_entity.type
_entity.pdbx_description
1 polymer ?
#
loop_
_entity_poly.entity_id
_entity_poly.type
_entity_poly.pdbx_seq_one_letter_code
_entity_poly.pdbx_strand_id
1 'polypeptide(L)'
;MIEPYNVVGLVPTVWGIQNRSGIKKNIEHLVSITNAALWLSSLDLPVKLIALPEGALQGFNDEVMDADHVTYAKECAIDIPGPETEMIAEKIARAHGVYVMAQAKARHEDMPDRFFNVGFILNPAGEVILKHYKVAPLYPVEHSVCPHDVYDWWVERYGNTLESFWPVVDTEIGRMGIMMANEGSYPENARALAMNGAEILYRASIPHPAASNDYFEIQTRARALDNNLFVVAPNMGTYYLTEDEETPIDTFGGHSMIVDYRGQIVGKQPYSGVSTSVCGPINIEAMRHHRQNSLWTNWMKDLRTELYQIVYKDPIYPKNLYLDREPMKHAEYEEKVLKKQIQLLQDADIWKKPSN
;
A
#
# COMPACT_ATOMS: atom_id res chain seq x y z
N MET A 1 -18.48 12.73 -17.73
CA MET A 1 -17.78 13.67 -16.80
C MET A 1 -17.93 13.12 -15.40
N ILE A 2 -16.85 13.05 -14.65
CA ILE A 2 -16.84 12.56 -13.27
C ILE A 2 -17.01 13.75 -12.34
N GLU A 3 -18.15 13.82 -11.64
CA GLU A 3 -18.38 14.87 -10.65
C GLU A 3 -17.40 14.74 -9.48
N PRO A 4 -16.97 15.86 -8.85
CA PRO A 4 -16.14 15.82 -7.66
C PRO A 4 -16.79 15.02 -6.52
N TYR A 5 -15.97 14.31 -5.77
CA TYR A 5 -16.41 13.48 -4.65
C TYR A 5 -15.37 13.46 -3.52
N ASN A 6 -15.81 13.10 -2.33
CA ASN A 6 -14.92 12.90 -1.19
C ASN A 6 -14.38 11.48 -1.11
N VAL A 7 -13.15 11.37 -0.64
CA VAL A 7 -12.51 10.13 -0.22
C VAL A 7 -12.29 10.17 1.27
N VAL A 8 -12.50 9.04 1.94
CA VAL A 8 -12.23 8.89 3.37
C VAL A 8 -11.15 7.82 3.59
N GLY A 9 -10.04 8.21 4.19
CA GLY A 9 -9.04 7.30 4.72
C GLY A 9 -9.31 7.01 6.20
N LEU A 10 -9.42 5.76 6.57
CA LEU A 10 -9.61 5.36 7.98
C LEU A 10 -8.28 5.34 8.71
N VAL A 11 -8.31 5.72 9.99
CA VAL A 11 -7.17 5.72 10.91
C VAL A 11 -7.56 4.88 12.13
N PRO A 12 -7.57 3.55 12.02
CA PRO A 12 -8.07 2.67 13.07
C PRO A 12 -7.05 2.41 14.17
N THR A 13 -7.56 2.05 15.36
CA THR A 13 -6.85 1.16 16.27
C THR A 13 -6.95 -0.26 15.72
N VAL A 14 -5.85 -1.02 15.78
CA VAL A 14 -5.78 -2.39 15.30
C VAL A 14 -5.20 -3.30 16.35
N TRP A 15 -5.74 -4.51 16.43
CA TRP A 15 -5.22 -5.60 17.25
C TRP A 15 -4.60 -6.68 16.36
N GLY A 16 -3.36 -7.03 16.68
CA GLY A 16 -2.66 -8.09 15.99
C GLY A 16 -3.35 -9.44 16.21
N ILE A 17 -3.42 -10.25 15.18
CA ILE A 17 -4.09 -11.54 15.22
C ILE A 17 -3.11 -12.68 15.46
N GLN A 18 -3.55 -13.72 16.16
CA GLN A 18 -2.84 -14.99 16.29
C GLN A 18 -3.33 -16.06 15.28
N ASN A 19 -4.54 -15.86 14.78
CA ASN A 19 -5.16 -16.65 13.72
C ASN A 19 -6.28 -15.85 13.05
N ARG A 20 -6.85 -16.37 11.96
CA ARG A 20 -7.89 -15.65 11.15
C ARG A 20 -9.12 -15.23 11.93
N SER A 21 -9.49 -15.92 13.01
CA SER A 21 -10.70 -15.55 13.77
C SER A 21 -10.62 -14.17 14.40
N GLY A 22 -9.39 -13.68 14.70
CA GLY A 22 -9.15 -12.33 15.22
C GLY A 22 -9.45 -11.20 14.23
N ILE A 23 -9.46 -11.48 12.93
CA ILE A 23 -9.75 -10.47 11.89
C ILE A 23 -11.14 -9.87 12.05
N LYS A 24 -12.10 -10.65 12.52
CA LYS A 24 -13.49 -10.19 12.70
C LYS A 24 -13.58 -8.95 13.59
N LYS A 25 -12.83 -8.91 14.70
CA LYS A 25 -12.81 -7.76 15.63
C LYS A 25 -12.34 -6.49 14.91
N ASN A 26 -11.26 -6.59 14.13
CA ASN A 26 -10.74 -5.47 13.37
C ASN A 26 -11.75 -4.99 12.31
N ILE A 27 -12.38 -5.89 11.57
CA ILE A 27 -13.42 -5.52 10.59
C ILE A 27 -14.61 -4.82 11.26
N GLU A 28 -15.12 -5.32 12.38
CA GLU A 28 -16.22 -4.70 13.10
C GLU A 28 -15.85 -3.28 13.59
N HIS A 29 -14.62 -3.08 14.02
CA HIS A 29 -14.11 -1.76 14.38
C HIS A 29 -14.01 -0.83 13.16
N LEU A 30 -13.49 -1.31 12.02
CA LEU A 30 -13.47 -0.55 10.76
C LEU A 30 -14.85 -0.14 10.29
N VAL A 31 -15.85 -1.02 10.40
CA VAL A 31 -17.26 -0.70 10.10
C VAL A 31 -17.77 0.44 11.00
N SER A 32 -17.48 0.38 12.30
CA SER A 32 -17.88 1.44 13.24
C SER A 32 -17.27 2.79 12.88
N ILE A 33 -15.97 2.83 12.56
CA ILE A 33 -15.29 4.07 12.15
C ILE A 33 -15.85 4.58 10.81
N THR A 34 -16.11 3.67 9.87
CA THR A 34 -16.70 4.03 8.57
C THR A 34 -18.05 4.73 8.75
N ASN A 35 -18.93 4.17 9.56
CA ASN A 35 -20.25 4.76 9.84
C ASN A 35 -20.12 6.17 10.44
N ALA A 36 -19.21 6.35 11.39
CA ALA A 36 -18.96 7.65 12.01
C ALA A 36 -18.37 8.67 11.01
N ALA A 37 -17.39 8.25 10.21
CA ALA A 37 -16.72 9.11 9.24
C ALA A 37 -17.65 9.56 8.12
N LEU A 38 -18.47 8.66 7.57
CA LEU A 38 -19.39 8.96 6.47
C LEU A 38 -20.41 10.05 6.83
N TRP A 39 -20.88 10.05 8.07
CA TRP A 39 -21.87 11.05 8.50
C TRP A 39 -21.37 12.49 8.34
N LEU A 40 -20.12 12.78 8.72
CA LEU A 40 -19.53 14.13 8.55
C LEU A 40 -18.99 14.35 7.14
N SER A 41 -18.36 13.36 6.54
CA SER A 41 -17.64 13.51 5.28
C SER A 41 -18.56 13.62 4.06
N SER A 42 -19.86 13.34 4.21
CA SER A 42 -20.86 13.45 3.13
C SER A 42 -21.64 14.75 3.11
N LEU A 43 -21.29 15.74 3.96
CA LEU A 43 -22.06 16.97 4.08
C LEU A 43 -21.95 17.88 2.85
N ASP A 44 -20.77 17.96 2.22
CA ASP A 44 -20.54 18.83 1.07
C ASP A 44 -20.53 18.07 -0.25
N LEU A 45 -19.82 16.94 -0.31
CA LEU A 45 -19.69 16.09 -1.48
C LEU A 45 -20.00 14.64 -1.12
N PRO A 46 -20.55 13.85 -2.06
CA PRO A 46 -20.76 12.42 -1.80
C PRO A 46 -19.42 11.71 -1.56
N VAL A 47 -19.35 10.86 -0.56
CA VAL A 47 -18.21 9.95 -0.40
C VAL A 47 -18.36 8.79 -1.37
N LYS A 48 -17.36 8.54 -2.20
CA LYS A 48 -17.37 7.41 -3.16
C LYS A 48 -16.27 6.38 -2.92
N LEU A 49 -15.29 6.68 -2.05
CA LEU A 49 -14.16 5.81 -1.81
C LEU A 49 -13.78 5.82 -0.32
N ILE A 50 -13.65 4.61 0.25
CA ILE A 50 -13.10 4.36 1.59
C ILE A 50 -11.74 3.69 1.41
N ALA A 51 -10.72 4.15 2.12
CA ALA A 51 -9.38 3.56 2.12
C ALA A 51 -8.96 3.13 3.53
N LEU A 52 -8.58 1.87 3.68
CA LEU A 52 -8.08 1.28 4.93
C LEU A 52 -6.55 1.36 4.97
N PRO A 53 -5.90 1.51 6.13
CA PRO A 53 -4.43 1.47 6.19
C PRO A 53 -3.88 0.05 6.02
N GLU A 54 -2.58 -0.06 5.82
CA GLU A 54 -1.86 -1.33 5.87
C GLU A 54 -2.00 -1.95 7.26
N GLY A 55 -2.12 -3.28 7.33
CA GLY A 55 -2.30 -4.02 8.57
C GLY A 55 -3.68 -3.89 9.23
N ALA A 56 -4.61 -3.14 8.63
CA ALA A 56 -5.93 -2.89 9.24
C ALA A 56 -6.72 -4.16 9.59
N LEU A 57 -6.49 -5.27 8.91
CA LEU A 57 -7.18 -6.53 9.14
C LEU A 57 -6.43 -7.45 10.11
N GLN A 58 -5.10 -7.52 10.03
CA GLN A 58 -4.30 -8.57 10.66
C GLN A 58 -3.25 -8.04 11.64
N GLY A 59 -2.92 -6.75 11.58
CA GLY A 59 -1.76 -6.20 12.28
C GLY A 59 -0.44 -6.69 11.67
N PHE A 60 0.60 -6.75 12.51
CA PHE A 60 2.00 -6.99 12.11
C PHE A 60 2.70 -8.01 13.02
N ASN A 61 1.97 -8.99 13.55
CA ASN A 61 2.54 -9.98 14.46
C ASN A 61 3.65 -10.82 13.80
N ASP A 62 3.51 -11.12 12.51
CA ASP A 62 4.54 -11.83 11.74
C ASP A 62 5.86 -11.06 11.72
N GLU A 63 5.80 -9.76 11.60
CA GLU A 63 6.96 -8.87 11.56
C GLU A 63 7.58 -8.68 12.93
N VAL A 64 6.76 -8.30 13.91
CA VAL A 64 7.24 -8.00 15.29
C VAL A 64 7.82 -9.24 15.97
N MET A 65 7.23 -10.41 15.75
CA MET A 65 7.62 -11.66 16.40
C MET A 65 8.54 -12.53 15.54
N ASP A 66 8.98 -12.04 14.39
CA ASP A 66 9.79 -12.82 13.43
C ASP A 66 9.16 -14.20 13.17
N ALA A 67 7.87 -14.22 12.85
CA ALA A 67 7.06 -15.42 12.77
C ALA A 67 7.55 -16.39 11.68
N ASP A 68 7.21 -17.67 11.84
CA ASP A 68 7.44 -18.66 10.81
C ASP A 68 6.51 -18.41 9.62
N HIS A 69 7.07 -18.29 8.42
CA HIS A 69 6.34 -17.88 7.22
C HIS A 69 5.24 -18.88 6.84
N VAL A 70 5.54 -20.16 6.85
CA VAL A 70 4.60 -21.23 6.46
C VAL A 70 3.46 -21.32 7.48
N THR A 71 3.79 -21.25 8.76
CA THR A 71 2.79 -21.21 9.83
C THR A 71 1.89 -20.02 9.70
N TYR A 72 2.44 -18.82 9.47
CA TYR A 72 1.63 -17.61 9.28
C TYR A 72 0.74 -17.69 8.02
N ALA A 73 1.28 -18.19 6.91
CA ALA A 73 0.51 -18.42 5.68
C ALA A 73 -0.71 -19.31 5.92
N LYS A 74 -0.55 -20.34 6.74
CA LYS A 74 -1.61 -21.29 7.06
C LYS A 74 -2.64 -20.73 8.05
N GLU A 75 -2.20 -20.12 9.15
CA GLU A 75 -3.05 -19.76 10.29
C GLU A 75 -3.65 -18.36 10.15
N CYS A 76 -2.93 -17.41 9.53
CA CYS A 76 -3.29 -15.99 9.53
C CYS A 76 -3.62 -15.41 8.15
N ALA A 77 -2.94 -15.88 7.08
CA ALA A 77 -3.16 -15.32 5.75
C ALA A 77 -4.54 -15.70 5.20
N ILE A 78 -5.18 -14.76 4.52
CA ILE A 78 -6.52 -14.92 3.93
C ILE A 78 -6.46 -15.29 2.45
N ASP A 79 -7.60 -15.64 1.89
CA ASP A 79 -7.82 -15.74 0.44
C ASP A 79 -8.52 -14.47 -0.07
N ILE A 80 -8.18 -14.00 -1.27
CA ILE A 80 -8.83 -12.84 -1.90
C ILE A 80 -9.28 -13.23 -3.32
N PRO A 81 -10.61 -13.30 -3.60
CA PRO A 81 -11.73 -13.11 -2.65
C PRO A 81 -11.85 -14.25 -1.62
N GLY A 82 -12.43 -13.95 -0.46
CA GLY A 82 -12.62 -14.88 0.63
C GLY A 82 -13.61 -14.35 1.69
N PRO A 83 -13.85 -15.10 2.78
CA PRO A 83 -14.81 -14.72 3.81
C PRO A 83 -14.57 -13.33 4.41
N GLU A 84 -13.31 -12.97 4.65
CA GLU A 84 -12.94 -11.68 5.25
C GLU A 84 -13.18 -10.52 4.28
N THR A 85 -12.86 -10.71 2.99
CA THR A 85 -13.18 -9.70 1.96
C THR A 85 -14.68 -9.57 1.74
N GLU A 86 -15.44 -10.67 1.84
CA GLU A 86 -16.90 -10.63 1.76
C GLU A 86 -17.53 -9.88 2.94
N MET A 87 -16.99 -10.00 4.16
CA MET A 87 -17.43 -9.19 5.30
C MET A 87 -17.25 -7.68 5.04
N ILE A 88 -16.12 -7.28 4.47
CA ILE A 88 -15.87 -5.87 4.10
C ILE A 88 -16.83 -5.45 2.97
N ALA A 89 -17.02 -6.31 1.97
CA ALA A 89 -17.93 -6.08 0.86
C ALA A 89 -19.35 -5.85 1.34
N GLU A 90 -19.87 -6.73 2.21
CA GLU A 90 -21.22 -6.61 2.76
C GLU A 90 -21.40 -5.37 3.63
N LYS A 91 -20.48 -5.18 4.61
CA LYS A 91 -20.67 -4.21 5.69
C LYS A 91 -20.18 -2.79 5.34
N ILE A 92 -19.35 -2.65 4.32
CA ILE A 92 -18.84 -1.33 3.89
C ILE A 92 -19.21 -1.05 2.44
N ALA A 93 -18.73 -1.83 1.46
CA ALA A 93 -18.90 -1.50 0.06
C ALA A 93 -20.37 -1.44 -0.36
N ARG A 94 -21.11 -2.54 -0.19
CA ARG A 94 -22.54 -2.62 -0.53
C ARG A 94 -23.43 -1.80 0.41
N ALA A 95 -23.12 -1.80 1.71
CA ALA A 95 -23.93 -1.07 2.68
C ALA A 95 -23.97 0.44 2.41
N HIS A 96 -22.91 1.00 1.86
CA HIS A 96 -22.78 2.44 1.60
C HIS A 96 -22.68 2.81 0.11
N GLY A 97 -22.65 1.83 -0.79
CA GLY A 97 -22.50 2.09 -2.23
C GLY A 97 -21.15 2.74 -2.60
N VAL A 98 -20.07 2.33 -1.96
CA VAL A 98 -18.74 2.94 -2.10
C VAL A 98 -17.71 1.93 -2.59
N TYR A 99 -16.66 2.43 -3.24
CA TYR A 99 -15.44 1.66 -3.45
C TYR A 99 -14.68 1.51 -2.14
N VAL A 100 -13.96 0.39 -1.98
CA VAL A 100 -13.09 0.17 -0.81
C VAL A 100 -11.71 -0.25 -1.28
N MET A 101 -10.68 0.50 -0.85
CA MET A 101 -9.28 0.13 -0.98
C MET A 101 -8.81 -0.47 0.34
N ALA A 102 -8.26 -1.68 0.29
CA ALA A 102 -7.81 -2.40 1.47
C ALA A 102 -6.55 -3.20 1.19
N GLN A 103 -5.94 -3.71 2.24
CA GLN A 103 -4.77 -4.56 2.20
C GLN A 103 -4.95 -5.73 3.16
N ALA A 104 -4.37 -6.87 2.79
CA ALA A 104 -4.23 -8.03 3.68
C ALA A 104 -2.97 -8.85 3.33
N LYS A 105 -2.48 -9.58 4.30
CA LYS A 105 -1.54 -10.70 4.06
C LYS A 105 -2.36 -11.88 3.58
N ALA A 106 -2.17 -12.26 2.30
CA ALA A 106 -3.00 -13.22 1.60
C ALA A 106 -2.16 -14.28 0.88
N ARG A 107 -2.75 -15.45 0.73
CA ARG A 107 -2.15 -16.55 -0.04
C ARG A 107 -2.36 -16.33 -1.53
N HIS A 108 -1.49 -16.92 -2.31
CA HIS A 108 -1.72 -17.14 -3.73
C HIS A 108 -2.21 -18.58 -3.94
N GLU A 109 -3.21 -18.78 -4.81
CA GLU A 109 -3.83 -20.11 -5.04
C GLU A 109 -2.81 -21.18 -5.45
N ASP A 110 -1.80 -20.81 -6.25
CA ASP A 110 -0.76 -21.71 -6.73
C ASP A 110 0.48 -21.77 -5.83
N MET A 111 0.48 -21.02 -4.72
CA MET A 111 1.54 -21.00 -3.69
C MET A 111 0.90 -20.98 -2.30
N PRO A 112 0.17 -22.02 -1.89
CA PRO A 112 -0.61 -22.03 -0.65
C PRO A 112 0.25 -21.96 0.63
N ASP A 113 1.52 -22.34 0.55
CA ASP A 113 2.48 -22.26 1.66
C ASP A 113 3.22 -20.91 1.70
N ARG A 114 2.83 -19.97 0.85
CA ARG A 114 3.37 -18.62 0.79
C ARG A 114 2.28 -17.59 1.06
N PHE A 115 2.64 -16.51 1.73
CA PHE A 115 1.79 -15.34 1.78
C PHE A 115 2.47 -14.12 1.18
N PHE A 116 1.64 -13.26 0.62
CA PHE A 116 2.02 -11.99 0.00
C PHE A 116 1.33 -10.86 0.75
N ASN A 117 1.90 -9.69 0.69
CA ASN A 117 1.22 -8.47 1.07
C ASN A 117 0.41 -8.00 -0.15
N VAL A 118 -0.93 -8.08 -0.05
CA VAL A 118 -1.83 -7.87 -1.19
C VAL A 118 -2.77 -6.70 -0.93
N GLY A 119 -2.66 -5.66 -1.76
CA GLY A 119 -3.68 -4.63 -1.83
C GLY A 119 -4.80 -5.06 -2.77
N PHE A 120 -6.05 -4.68 -2.45
CA PHE A 120 -7.20 -5.00 -3.29
C PHE A 120 -8.22 -3.87 -3.29
N ILE A 121 -9.04 -3.84 -4.33
CA ILE A 121 -10.12 -2.87 -4.49
C ILE A 121 -11.44 -3.61 -4.65
N LEU A 122 -12.41 -3.23 -3.82
CA LEU A 122 -13.82 -3.65 -3.97
C LEU A 122 -14.60 -2.53 -4.67
N ASN A 123 -15.47 -2.93 -5.60
CA ASN A 123 -16.45 -2.01 -6.18
C ASN A 123 -17.70 -1.88 -5.27
N PRO A 124 -18.63 -0.97 -5.54
CA PRO A 124 -19.87 -0.81 -4.76
C PRO A 124 -20.79 -2.05 -4.74
N ALA A 125 -20.63 -2.97 -5.69
CA ALA A 125 -21.31 -4.26 -5.67
C ALA A 125 -20.62 -5.30 -4.77
N GLY A 126 -19.45 -4.97 -4.20
CA GLY A 126 -18.67 -5.84 -3.33
C GLY A 126 -17.76 -6.82 -4.07
N GLU A 127 -17.53 -6.63 -5.36
CA GLU A 127 -16.65 -7.47 -6.15
C GLU A 127 -15.20 -7.00 -6.03
N VAL A 128 -14.26 -7.94 -5.92
CA VAL A 128 -12.81 -7.63 -6.00
C VAL A 128 -12.47 -7.35 -7.46
N ILE A 129 -12.19 -6.10 -7.78
CA ILE A 129 -11.92 -5.64 -9.16
C ILE A 129 -10.44 -5.43 -9.46
N LEU A 130 -9.59 -5.39 -8.43
CA LEU A 130 -8.13 -5.31 -8.54
C LEU A 130 -7.47 -6.04 -7.39
N LYS A 131 -6.38 -6.75 -7.69
CA LYS A 131 -5.37 -7.21 -6.71
C LYS A 131 -4.00 -6.72 -7.14
N HIS A 132 -3.23 -6.19 -6.20
CA HIS A 132 -1.83 -5.83 -6.38
C HIS A 132 -0.99 -6.54 -5.34
N TYR A 133 -0.01 -7.30 -5.77
CA TYR A 133 0.97 -7.96 -4.92
C TYR A 133 2.15 -7.02 -4.71
N LYS A 134 2.39 -6.62 -3.48
CA LYS A 134 3.46 -5.67 -3.13
C LYS A 134 4.79 -6.10 -3.73
N VAL A 135 5.40 -5.25 -4.55
CA VAL A 135 6.64 -5.57 -5.29
C VAL A 135 7.91 -5.19 -4.52
N ALA A 136 7.79 -4.39 -3.47
CA ALA A 136 8.91 -3.93 -2.64
C ALA A 136 8.59 -3.99 -1.14
N PRO A 137 8.58 -5.19 -0.52
CA PRO A 137 8.46 -5.34 0.93
C PRO A 137 9.58 -4.63 1.69
N LEU A 138 9.35 -4.30 2.96
CA LEU A 138 10.35 -3.70 3.84
C LEU A 138 11.19 -4.79 4.53
N TYR A 139 12.11 -5.42 3.78
CA TYR A 139 13.01 -6.39 4.39
C TYR A 139 14.09 -5.75 5.28
N PRO A 140 14.54 -6.42 6.35
CA PRO A 140 14.16 -7.78 6.80
C PRO A 140 12.88 -7.85 7.63
N VAL A 141 12.26 -6.73 7.96
CA VAL A 141 11.12 -6.67 8.91
C VAL A 141 9.91 -7.42 8.36
N GLU A 142 9.54 -7.16 7.13
CA GLU A 142 8.40 -7.77 6.47
C GLU A 142 8.74 -9.17 5.95
N HIS A 143 7.88 -10.14 6.22
CA HIS A 143 8.09 -11.55 5.87
C HIS A 143 7.31 -12.00 4.62
N SER A 144 6.48 -11.14 4.05
CA SER A 144 5.73 -11.47 2.83
C SER A 144 6.66 -11.70 1.64
N VAL A 145 6.32 -12.66 0.79
CA VAL A 145 6.96 -12.85 -0.51
C VAL A 145 6.44 -11.80 -1.49
N CYS A 146 7.28 -11.38 -2.41
CA CYS A 146 6.85 -10.46 -3.48
C CYS A 146 7.03 -11.10 -4.88
N PRO A 147 6.42 -10.52 -5.93
CA PRO A 147 6.60 -10.98 -7.30
C PRO A 147 8.06 -11.08 -7.75
N HIS A 148 8.94 -10.18 -7.25
CA HIS A 148 10.37 -10.20 -7.58
C HIS A 148 11.13 -11.36 -6.93
N ASP A 149 10.67 -11.84 -5.77
CA ASP A 149 11.27 -12.98 -5.07
C ASP A 149 10.97 -14.33 -5.74
N VAL A 150 9.96 -14.34 -6.60
CA VAL A 150 9.55 -15.49 -7.42
C VAL A 150 9.45 -15.07 -8.89
N TYR A 151 10.35 -14.21 -9.34
CA TYR A 151 10.27 -13.47 -10.59
C TYR A 151 10.07 -14.34 -11.83
N ASP A 152 10.86 -15.40 -12.00
CA ASP A 152 10.77 -16.24 -13.19
C ASP A 152 9.44 -16.99 -13.25
N TRP A 153 8.95 -17.48 -12.09
CA TRP A 153 7.61 -18.08 -11.96
C TRP A 153 6.49 -17.05 -12.25
N TRP A 154 6.66 -15.83 -11.74
CA TRP A 154 5.68 -14.75 -11.93
C TRP A 154 5.56 -14.33 -13.38
N VAL A 155 6.72 -14.13 -14.05
CA VAL A 155 6.77 -13.72 -15.44
C VAL A 155 6.25 -14.81 -16.39
N GLU A 156 6.54 -16.08 -16.11
CA GLU A 156 6.01 -17.21 -16.90
C GLU A 156 4.47 -17.21 -16.87
N ARG A 157 3.86 -16.83 -15.74
CA ARG A 157 2.42 -16.92 -15.53
C ARG A 157 1.66 -15.67 -15.95
N TYR A 158 2.20 -14.50 -15.65
CA TYR A 158 1.52 -13.20 -15.82
C TYR A 158 2.17 -12.30 -16.87
N GLY A 159 3.32 -12.67 -17.41
CA GLY A 159 4.10 -11.86 -18.34
C GLY A 159 4.99 -10.83 -17.67
N ASN A 160 5.92 -10.27 -18.46
CA ASN A 160 6.82 -9.19 -18.02
C ASN A 160 6.29 -7.84 -18.54
N THR A 161 5.21 -7.37 -17.94
CA THR A 161 4.48 -6.16 -18.35
C THR A 161 4.18 -5.25 -17.18
N LEU A 162 3.81 -4.00 -17.44
CA LEU A 162 3.31 -3.11 -16.39
C LEU A 162 2.10 -3.71 -15.66
N GLU A 163 1.19 -4.32 -16.41
CA GLU A 163 -0.05 -4.88 -15.84
C GLU A 163 0.23 -6.01 -14.84
N SER A 164 1.26 -6.84 -15.08
CA SER A 164 1.57 -7.96 -14.20
C SER A 164 2.17 -7.55 -12.84
N PHE A 165 2.82 -6.37 -12.78
CA PHE A 165 3.48 -5.89 -11.55
C PHE A 165 2.78 -4.67 -10.95
N TRP A 166 2.21 -3.79 -11.76
CA TRP A 166 1.56 -2.55 -11.34
C TRP A 166 0.20 -2.37 -12.01
N PRO A 167 -0.75 -3.27 -11.72
CA PRO A 167 -2.06 -3.25 -12.36
C PRO A 167 -2.87 -2.00 -12.00
N VAL A 168 -3.70 -1.56 -12.95
CA VAL A 168 -4.60 -0.41 -12.81
C VAL A 168 -5.98 -0.80 -13.29
N VAL A 169 -7.02 -0.47 -12.53
CA VAL A 169 -8.42 -0.71 -12.89
C VAL A 169 -9.11 0.58 -13.29
N ASP A 170 -9.87 0.52 -14.38
CA ASP A 170 -10.74 1.62 -14.83
C ASP A 170 -12.08 1.55 -14.13
N THR A 171 -12.54 2.67 -13.57
CA THR A 171 -13.80 2.74 -12.83
C THR A 171 -14.55 4.04 -13.15
N GLU A 172 -15.83 4.10 -12.75
CA GLU A 172 -16.65 5.31 -12.91
C GLU A 172 -16.17 6.52 -12.09
N ILE A 173 -15.27 6.30 -11.10
CA ILE A 173 -14.70 7.37 -10.27
C ILE A 173 -13.25 7.74 -10.64
N GLY A 174 -12.68 7.11 -11.66
CA GLY A 174 -11.31 7.28 -12.14
C GLY A 174 -10.52 5.97 -12.17
N ARG A 175 -9.30 6.03 -12.70
CA ARG A 175 -8.42 4.88 -12.83
C ARG A 175 -7.58 4.70 -11.56
N MET A 176 -7.72 3.57 -10.90
CA MET A 176 -7.13 3.33 -9.58
C MET A 176 -6.00 2.30 -9.65
N GLY A 177 -4.91 2.60 -8.95
CA GLY A 177 -3.79 1.70 -8.72
C GLY A 177 -3.38 1.66 -7.25
N ILE A 178 -2.57 0.68 -6.89
CA ILE A 178 -2.14 0.44 -5.51
C ILE A 178 -0.62 0.53 -5.40
N MET A 179 -0.14 1.30 -4.43
CA MET A 179 1.25 1.49 -4.07
C MET A 179 1.35 1.44 -2.53
N MET A 180 1.67 0.28 -1.96
CA MET A 180 1.61 0.11 -0.51
C MET A 180 2.91 0.52 0.20
N ALA A 181 2.76 1.23 1.30
CA ALA A 181 3.81 1.53 2.30
C ALA A 181 5.19 1.81 1.70
N ASN A 182 6.11 0.86 1.88
CA ASN A 182 7.49 0.97 1.40
C ASN A 182 7.61 1.15 -0.12
N GLU A 183 6.65 0.70 -0.91
CA GLU A 183 6.63 0.95 -2.36
C GLU A 183 6.64 2.45 -2.67
N GLY A 184 6.00 3.27 -1.84
CA GLY A 184 6.01 4.72 -1.96
C GLY A 184 7.39 5.37 -1.72
N SER A 185 8.34 4.64 -1.16
CA SER A 185 9.73 5.09 -1.02
C SER A 185 10.49 5.10 -2.35
N TYR A 186 10.04 4.28 -3.30
CA TYR A 186 10.63 4.15 -4.64
C TYR A 186 9.81 4.94 -5.68
N PRO A 187 10.38 5.99 -6.31
CA PRO A 187 9.68 6.77 -7.34
C PRO A 187 9.18 5.91 -8.50
N GLU A 188 9.87 4.82 -8.78
CA GLU A 188 9.62 3.88 -9.87
C GLU A 188 8.24 3.24 -9.77
N ASN A 189 7.77 2.89 -8.56
CA ASN A 189 6.47 2.26 -8.38
C ASN A 189 5.31 3.21 -8.74
N ALA A 190 5.37 4.45 -8.26
CA ALA A 190 4.38 5.46 -8.65
C ALA A 190 4.46 5.79 -10.14
N ARG A 191 5.68 5.84 -10.70
CA ARG A 191 5.89 6.08 -12.13
C ARG A 191 5.33 4.94 -12.98
N ALA A 192 5.55 3.69 -12.60
CA ALA A 192 5.03 2.52 -13.30
C ALA A 192 3.49 2.53 -13.31
N LEU A 193 2.85 2.77 -12.16
CA LEU A 193 1.39 2.91 -12.06
C LEU A 193 0.85 4.06 -12.91
N ALA A 194 1.53 5.22 -12.91
CA ALA A 194 1.16 6.35 -13.75
C ALA A 194 1.31 6.06 -15.25
N MET A 195 2.38 5.34 -15.64
CA MET A 195 2.59 4.88 -17.02
C MET A 195 1.57 3.84 -17.45
N ASN A 196 1.02 3.06 -16.51
CA ASN A 196 -0.11 2.17 -16.74
C ASN A 196 -1.48 2.91 -16.65
N GLY A 197 -1.45 4.24 -16.45
CA GLY A 197 -2.59 5.14 -16.58
C GLY A 197 -3.34 5.41 -15.29
N ALA A 198 -2.77 5.17 -14.11
CA ALA A 198 -3.40 5.51 -12.85
C ALA A 198 -3.70 7.01 -12.71
N GLU A 199 -4.81 7.32 -12.08
CA GLU A 199 -5.28 8.66 -11.73
C GLU A 199 -5.35 8.86 -10.20
N ILE A 200 -5.58 7.75 -9.50
CA ILE A 200 -5.64 7.68 -8.04
C ILE A 200 -4.72 6.54 -7.58
N LEU A 201 -3.78 6.83 -6.69
CA LEU A 201 -2.98 5.83 -6.01
C LEU A 201 -3.42 5.66 -4.57
N TYR A 202 -3.59 4.42 -4.16
CA TYR A 202 -3.76 4.03 -2.78
C TYR A 202 -2.39 3.74 -2.17
N ARG A 203 -2.00 4.52 -1.15
CA ARG A 203 -0.76 4.34 -0.39
C ARG A 203 -1.08 4.03 1.07
N ALA A 204 -1.60 2.84 1.34
CA ALA A 204 -1.73 2.34 2.71
C ALA A 204 -0.36 2.26 3.38
N SER A 205 -0.23 2.66 4.62
CA SER A 205 1.03 2.61 5.33
C SER A 205 0.87 2.62 6.86
N ILE A 206 2.00 2.45 7.53
CA ILE A 206 2.19 2.53 8.97
C ILE A 206 3.51 3.26 9.25
N PRO A 207 3.59 4.58 9.01
CA PRO A 207 4.84 5.30 9.22
C PRO A 207 5.25 5.26 10.69
N HIS A 208 6.43 4.74 10.94
CA HIS A 208 7.00 4.68 12.28
C HIS A 208 7.25 6.10 12.83
N PRO A 209 6.88 6.42 14.08
CA PRO A 209 7.04 7.76 14.66
C PRO A 209 8.47 8.28 14.62
N ALA A 210 9.45 7.41 14.93
CA ALA A 210 10.87 7.80 14.92
C ALA A 210 11.43 8.07 13.52
N ALA A 211 10.80 7.52 12.48
CA ALA A 211 11.15 7.75 11.08
C ALA A 211 10.35 8.91 10.47
N SER A 212 9.62 9.65 11.30
CA SER A 212 8.64 10.65 10.87
C SER A 212 9.23 12.03 10.57
N ASN A 213 10.52 12.17 10.29
CA ASN A 213 11.10 13.43 9.78
C ASN A 213 10.45 13.84 8.44
N ASP A 214 9.11 13.88 8.42
CA ASP A 214 8.26 14.20 7.28
C ASP A 214 8.48 13.33 6.02
N TYR A 215 9.28 12.26 6.10
CA TYR A 215 9.60 11.45 4.93
C TYR A 215 8.35 10.89 4.24
N PHE A 216 7.36 10.46 5.02
CA PHE A 216 6.10 9.93 4.49
C PHE A 216 5.31 11.00 3.73
N GLU A 217 5.22 12.22 4.30
CA GLU A 217 4.59 13.36 3.62
C GLU A 217 5.37 13.78 2.39
N ILE A 218 6.71 13.94 2.51
CA ILE A 218 7.59 14.33 1.40
C ILE A 218 7.41 13.34 0.24
N GLN A 219 7.50 12.03 0.50
CA GLN A 219 7.34 11.01 -0.52
C GLN A 219 5.93 11.00 -1.13
N THR A 220 4.87 11.06 -0.30
CA THR A 220 3.49 11.03 -0.77
C THR A 220 3.20 12.21 -1.70
N ARG A 221 3.61 13.40 -1.31
CA ARG A 221 3.47 14.64 -2.11
C ARG A 221 4.29 14.58 -3.40
N ALA A 222 5.53 14.07 -3.32
CA ALA A 222 6.37 13.90 -4.51
C ALA A 222 5.74 12.91 -5.50
N ARG A 223 5.22 11.75 -5.04
CA ARG A 223 4.57 10.77 -5.93
C ARG A 223 3.35 11.34 -6.63
N ALA A 224 2.56 12.16 -5.94
CA ALA A 224 1.43 12.87 -6.53
C ALA A 224 1.89 13.90 -7.58
N LEU A 225 2.83 14.76 -7.20
CA LEU A 225 3.35 15.85 -8.04
C LEU A 225 4.06 15.32 -9.30
N ASP A 226 5.02 14.39 -9.13
CA ASP A 226 5.86 13.87 -10.22
C ASP A 226 5.07 13.14 -11.29
N ASN A 227 3.87 12.64 -10.94
CA ASN A 227 3.02 11.82 -11.80
C ASN A 227 1.67 12.48 -12.13
N ASN A 228 1.40 13.68 -11.62
CA ASN A 228 0.15 14.42 -11.79
C ASN A 228 -1.09 13.55 -11.52
N LEU A 229 -1.14 12.92 -10.34
CA LEU A 229 -2.22 12.04 -9.90
C LEU A 229 -2.57 12.29 -8.43
N PHE A 230 -3.72 11.79 -7.99
CA PHE A 230 -4.10 11.82 -6.58
C PHE A 230 -3.44 10.68 -5.80
N VAL A 231 -3.07 10.94 -4.54
CA VAL A 231 -2.64 9.89 -3.61
C VAL A 231 -3.52 9.90 -2.37
N VAL A 232 -4.12 8.76 -2.07
CA VAL A 232 -4.89 8.51 -0.85
C VAL A 232 -4.02 7.67 0.08
N ALA A 233 -3.60 8.26 1.19
CA ALA A 233 -2.59 7.70 2.07
C ALA A 233 -3.09 7.57 3.53
N PRO A 234 -3.95 6.58 3.84
CA PRO A 234 -4.37 6.29 5.19
C PRO A 234 -3.25 5.59 5.96
N ASN A 235 -3.10 5.94 7.24
CA ASN A 235 -2.17 5.32 8.17
C ASN A 235 -2.92 4.77 9.37
N MET A 236 -2.35 3.76 10.03
CA MET A 236 -2.86 3.22 11.27
C MET A 236 -2.73 4.25 12.42
N GLY A 237 -3.66 4.24 13.35
CA GLY A 237 -3.63 5.08 14.54
C GLY A 237 -2.83 4.45 15.69
N THR A 238 -3.29 3.33 16.18
CA THR A 238 -2.69 2.61 17.32
C THR A 238 -2.65 1.11 17.03
N TYR A 239 -1.58 0.46 17.48
CA TYR A 239 -1.40 -0.97 17.30
C TYR A 239 -1.16 -1.69 18.63
N TYR A 240 -1.99 -2.69 18.90
CA TYR A 240 -1.84 -3.63 19.99
C TYR A 240 -1.37 -4.97 19.43
N LEU A 241 -0.39 -5.61 20.09
CA LEU A 241 0.16 -6.88 19.62
C LEU A 241 -0.88 -8.01 19.64
N THR A 242 -1.76 -7.99 20.64
CA THR A 242 -2.91 -8.90 20.75
C THR A 242 -4.15 -8.14 21.23
N GLU A 243 -5.32 -8.79 21.19
CA GLU A 243 -6.56 -8.17 21.65
C GLU A 243 -6.69 -8.05 23.17
N ASP A 244 -5.86 -8.75 23.93
CA ASP A 244 -5.86 -8.75 25.40
C ASP A 244 -4.87 -7.75 26.00
N GLU A 245 -4.05 -7.08 25.17
CA GLU A 245 -3.08 -6.10 25.63
C GLU A 245 -3.76 -4.79 26.05
N GLU A 246 -3.35 -4.26 27.20
CA GLU A 246 -3.81 -2.96 27.71
C GLU A 246 -2.92 -1.80 27.19
N THR A 247 -1.67 -2.10 26.87
CA THR A 247 -0.71 -1.10 26.38
C THR A 247 -0.42 -1.32 24.91
N PRO A 248 -0.55 -0.29 24.06
CA PRO A 248 -0.20 -0.43 22.66
C PRO A 248 1.30 -0.65 22.50
N ILE A 249 1.68 -1.50 21.53
CA ILE A 249 3.07 -1.67 21.16
C ILE A 249 3.60 -0.46 20.38
N ASP A 250 2.72 0.19 19.62
CA ASP A 250 3.05 1.41 18.90
C ASP A 250 1.80 2.32 18.76
N THR A 251 2.07 3.61 18.64
CA THR A 251 1.13 4.63 18.18
C THR A 251 1.76 5.26 16.93
N PHE A 252 1.37 4.75 15.78
CA PHE A 252 1.93 5.21 14.51
C PHE A 252 1.71 6.69 14.31
N GLY A 253 2.69 7.37 13.67
CA GLY A 253 2.84 8.83 13.69
C GLY A 253 1.72 9.66 13.06
N GLY A 254 0.54 9.11 12.80
CA GLY A 254 -0.54 9.83 12.12
C GLY A 254 -0.17 10.13 10.67
N HIS A 255 -0.28 11.40 10.27
CA HIS A 255 0.05 11.86 8.92
C HIS A 255 -0.76 11.18 7.80
N SER A 256 -1.95 10.65 8.12
CA SER A 256 -2.89 10.23 7.07
C SER A 256 -3.26 11.43 6.21
N MET A 257 -3.20 11.27 4.90
CA MET A 257 -3.43 12.40 4.01
C MET A 257 -4.05 12.01 2.67
N ILE A 258 -4.66 13.00 2.03
CA ILE A 258 -5.08 12.96 0.64
C ILE A 258 -4.36 14.09 -0.07
N VAL A 259 -3.66 13.76 -1.16
CA VAL A 259 -2.81 14.70 -1.90
C VAL A 259 -3.30 14.80 -3.33
N ASP A 260 -3.42 16.03 -3.84
CA ASP A 260 -3.85 16.28 -5.20
C ASP A 260 -2.69 16.13 -6.23
N TYR A 261 -3.06 16.15 -7.50
CA TYR A 261 -2.13 16.00 -8.65
C TYR A 261 -1.08 17.13 -8.77
N ARG A 262 -1.10 18.14 -7.91
CA ARG A 262 -0.09 19.21 -7.78
C ARG A 262 0.76 19.05 -6.52
N GLY A 263 0.62 17.92 -5.82
CA GLY A 263 1.33 17.66 -4.57
C GLY A 263 0.81 18.47 -3.38
N GLN A 264 -0.40 19.05 -3.49
CA GLN A 264 -1.03 19.78 -2.39
C GLN A 264 -1.83 18.84 -1.52
N ILE A 265 -1.71 18.97 -0.22
CA ILE A 265 -2.50 18.22 0.74
C ILE A 265 -3.90 18.84 0.78
N VAL A 266 -4.91 18.06 0.40
CA VAL A 266 -6.32 18.46 0.40
C VAL A 266 -7.11 17.88 1.58
N GLY A 267 -6.53 16.93 2.30
CA GLY A 267 -7.01 16.41 3.58
C GLY A 267 -5.84 15.89 4.40
N LYS A 268 -5.80 16.20 5.70
CA LYS A 268 -4.73 15.72 6.60
C LYS A 268 -5.28 15.43 7.99
N GLN A 269 -4.93 14.25 8.51
CA GLN A 269 -5.08 13.90 9.92
C GLN A 269 -3.69 13.74 10.54
N PRO A 270 -3.18 14.79 11.22
CA PRO A 270 -1.81 14.78 11.73
C PRO A 270 -1.63 13.96 13.02
N TYR A 271 -2.73 13.61 13.68
CA TYR A 271 -2.70 12.93 14.96
C TYR A 271 -2.84 11.43 14.84
N SER A 272 -2.32 10.72 15.83
CA SER A 272 -2.47 9.27 16.03
C SER A 272 -2.92 8.99 17.47
N GLY A 273 -2.95 7.71 17.85
CA GLY A 273 -3.29 7.30 19.23
C GLY A 273 -4.77 7.12 19.48
N VAL A 274 -5.63 7.47 18.53
CA VAL A 274 -7.08 7.24 18.58
C VAL A 274 -7.59 6.85 17.21
N SER A 275 -8.72 6.14 17.19
CA SER A 275 -9.40 5.85 15.92
C SER A 275 -10.07 7.10 15.38
N THR A 276 -9.80 7.43 14.13
CA THR A 276 -10.31 8.62 13.43
C THR A 276 -10.33 8.39 11.92
N SER A 277 -10.48 9.45 11.16
CA SER A 277 -10.43 9.41 9.68
C SER A 277 -9.84 10.69 9.11
N VAL A 278 -9.40 10.64 7.87
CA VAL A 278 -9.07 11.79 7.04
C VAL A 278 -10.05 11.84 5.86
N CYS A 279 -10.50 13.04 5.52
CA CYS A 279 -11.37 13.28 4.36
C CYS A 279 -10.76 14.34 3.46
N GLY A 280 -10.95 14.19 2.15
CA GLY A 280 -10.56 15.20 1.17
C GLY A 280 -11.21 14.98 -0.19
N PRO A 281 -11.37 16.04 -0.98
CA PRO A 281 -12.01 15.98 -2.28
C PRO A 281 -11.08 15.45 -3.38
N ILE A 282 -11.65 14.70 -4.32
CA ILE A 282 -11.03 14.33 -5.59
C ILE A 282 -11.85 14.95 -6.73
N ASN A 283 -11.15 15.61 -7.67
CA ASN A 283 -11.71 16.13 -8.90
C ASN A 283 -10.88 15.61 -10.09
N ILE A 284 -11.32 14.49 -10.65
CA ILE A 284 -10.65 13.80 -11.77
C ILE A 284 -10.63 14.65 -13.03
N GLU A 285 -11.73 15.36 -13.33
CA GLU A 285 -11.81 16.19 -14.54
C GLU A 285 -10.85 17.39 -14.47
N ALA A 286 -10.68 18.00 -13.29
CA ALA A 286 -9.69 19.06 -13.09
C ALA A 286 -8.26 18.55 -13.29
N MET A 287 -7.94 17.35 -12.82
CA MET A 287 -6.65 16.70 -13.06
C MET A 287 -6.42 16.40 -14.54
N ARG A 288 -7.42 15.81 -15.22
CA ARG A 288 -7.36 15.53 -16.67
C ARG A 288 -7.16 16.82 -17.49
N HIS A 289 -7.87 17.89 -17.11
CA HIS A 289 -7.68 19.19 -17.72
C HIS A 289 -6.26 19.74 -17.49
N HIS A 290 -5.72 19.59 -16.26
CA HIS A 290 -4.35 19.96 -15.95
C HIS A 290 -3.34 19.19 -16.80
N ARG A 291 -3.49 17.87 -16.91
CA ARG A 291 -2.60 17.02 -17.75
C ARG A 291 -2.59 17.46 -19.22
N GLN A 292 -3.72 17.92 -19.75
CA GLN A 292 -3.81 18.37 -21.14
C GLN A 292 -3.26 19.78 -21.37
N ASN A 293 -3.44 20.69 -20.42
CA ASN A 293 -3.24 22.12 -20.66
C ASN A 293 -2.03 22.72 -19.91
N SER A 294 -1.43 21.98 -18.97
CA SER A 294 -0.25 22.47 -18.26
C SER A 294 1.01 22.32 -19.08
N LEU A 295 1.65 23.43 -19.39
CA LEU A 295 2.95 23.44 -20.08
C LEU A 295 4.12 23.22 -19.14
N TRP A 296 4.03 23.65 -17.86
CA TRP A 296 5.15 23.75 -16.94
C TRP A 296 5.17 22.67 -15.88
N THR A 297 4.02 22.14 -15.49
CA THR A 297 3.86 21.24 -14.34
C THR A 297 3.32 19.86 -14.71
N ASN A 298 3.38 19.49 -15.99
CA ASN A 298 3.13 18.13 -16.47
C ASN A 298 4.47 17.49 -16.84
N TRP A 299 5.06 16.81 -15.87
CA TRP A 299 6.38 16.19 -16.00
C TRP A 299 6.37 14.93 -16.88
N MET A 300 5.23 14.23 -16.96
CA MET A 300 5.11 12.98 -17.71
C MET A 300 5.34 13.14 -19.21
N LYS A 301 4.91 14.27 -19.80
CA LYS A 301 5.05 14.51 -21.24
C LYS A 301 6.49 14.66 -21.74
N ASP A 302 7.42 14.95 -20.82
CA ASP A 302 8.82 15.24 -21.15
C ASP A 302 9.80 14.14 -20.70
N LEU A 303 9.31 12.94 -20.37
CA LEU A 303 10.15 11.83 -19.95
C LEU A 303 11.14 11.40 -21.05
N ARG A 304 12.41 11.30 -20.65
CA ARG A 304 13.53 10.83 -21.50
C ARG A 304 13.81 9.36 -21.18
N THR A 305 12.87 8.49 -21.53
CA THR A 305 12.84 7.08 -21.13
C THR A 305 14.12 6.32 -21.52
N GLU A 306 14.69 6.62 -22.68
CA GLU A 306 15.93 5.99 -23.16
C GLU A 306 17.12 6.30 -22.25
N LEU A 307 17.17 7.51 -21.68
CA LEU A 307 18.24 7.89 -20.74
C LEU A 307 18.04 7.21 -19.39
N TYR A 308 16.79 7.08 -18.93
CA TYR A 308 16.50 6.49 -17.62
C TYR A 308 16.75 4.97 -17.60
N GLN A 309 16.66 4.28 -18.72
CA GLN A 309 17.02 2.86 -18.82
C GLN A 309 18.50 2.61 -18.47
N ILE A 310 19.39 3.59 -18.69
CA ILE A 310 20.81 3.49 -18.32
C ILE A 310 21.00 3.40 -16.81
N VAL A 311 20.15 4.09 -16.03
CA VAL A 311 20.19 4.12 -14.55
C VAL A 311 19.97 2.74 -13.95
N TYR A 312 19.09 1.94 -14.58
CA TYR A 312 18.64 0.64 -14.06
C TYR A 312 19.21 -0.55 -14.84
N LYS A 313 20.35 -0.35 -15.54
CA LYS A 313 20.94 -1.39 -16.38
C LYS A 313 21.43 -2.60 -15.57
N ASP A 314 22.07 -2.31 -14.44
CA ASP A 314 22.70 -3.33 -13.61
C ASP A 314 21.84 -3.61 -12.37
N PRO A 315 21.47 -4.88 -12.11
CA PRO A 315 20.61 -5.22 -10.99
C PRO A 315 21.34 -5.05 -9.66
N ILE A 316 20.65 -4.50 -8.66
CA ILE A 316 21.16 -4.37 -7.29
C ILE A 316 20.60 -5.49 -6.42
N TYR A 317 19.29 -5.74 -6.50
CA TYR A 317 18.61 -6.73 -5.68
C TYR A 317 18.48 -8.08 -6.41
N PRO A 318 18.74 -9.24 -5.75
CA PRO A 318 18.66 -10.54 -6.40
C PRO A 318 17.21 -10.93 -6.70
N LYS A 319 16.91 -11.24 -7.97
CA LYS A 319 15.63 -11.85 -8.32
C LYS A 319 15.56 -13.30 -7.85
N ASN A 320 14.35 -13.83 -7.70
CA ASN A 320 14.09 -15.23 -7.31
C ASN A 320 14.62 -15.61 -5.92
N LEU A 321 14.71 -14.64 -4.99
CA LEU A 321 15.28 -14.88 -3.66
C LEU A 321 14.58 -16.02 -2.91
N TYR A 322 13.28 -16.20 -3.14
CA TYR A 322 12.43 -17.19 -2.47
C TYR A 322 11.75 -18.17 -3.43
N LEU A 323 12.26 -18.31 -4.66
CA LEU A 323 11.67 -19.24 -5.63
C LEU A 323 11.77 -20.69 -5.12
N ASP A 324 12.99 -21.10 -4.67
CA ASP A 324 13.32 -22.46 -4.27
C ASP A 324 13.56 -22.62 -2.76
N ARG A 325 13.23 -21.63 -1.96
CA ARG A 325 13.43 -21.63 -0.51
C ARG A 325 12.36 -20.82 0.20
N GLU A 326 12.18 -21.09 1.48
CA GLU A 326 11.34 -20.29 2.36
C GLU A 326 11.97 -18.92 2.67
N PRO A 327 11.13 -17.89 2.96
CA PRO A 327 11.58 -16.60 3.46
C PRO A 327 12.46 -16.74 4.71
N MET A 328 13.51 -15.91 4.75
CA MET A 328 14.49 -15.91 5.83
C MET A 328 13.94 -15.18 7.06
N LYS A 329 14.42 -15.57 8.22
CA LYS A 329 14.28 -14.80 9.46
C LYS A 329 15.11 -13.51 9.40
N HIS A 330 14.78 -12.52 10.24
CA HIS A 330 15.41 -11.18 10.23
C HIS A 330 16.95 -11.25 10.23
N ALA A 331 17.52 -11.99 11.19
CA ALA A 331 18.99 -12.09 11.33
C ALA A 331 19.65 -12.80 10.13
N GLU A 332 18.99 -13.80 9.57
CA GLU A 332 19.49 -14.52 8.38
C GLU A 332 19.49 -13.61 7.15
N TYR A 333 18.41 -12.83 6.95
CA TYR A 333 18.31 -11.89 5.85
C TYR A 333 19.37 -10.79 5.94
N GLU A 334 19.56 -10.21 7.13
CA GLU A 334 20.59 -9.21 7.38
C GLU A 334 21.97 -9.70 6.96
N GLU A 335 22.33 -10.92 7.38
CA GLU A 335 23.63 -11.50 7.07
C GLU A 335 23.80 -11.88 5.60
N LYS A 336 22.79 -12.54 5.02
CA LYS A 336 22.92 -13.15 3.68
C LYS A 336 22.55 -12.23 2.53
N VAL A 337 21.72 -11.22 2.77
CA VAL A 337 21.20 -10.32 1.72
C VAL A 337 21.62 -8.89 1.97
N LEU A 338 21.19 -8.25 3.06
CA LEU A 338 21.39 -6.82 3.29
C LEU A 338 22.86 -6.41 3.23
N LYS A 339 23.74 -7.12 3.93
CA LYS A 339 25.18 -6.82 3.92
C LYS A 339 25.79 -6.94 2.53
N LYS A 340 25.32 -7.91 1.73
CA LYS A 340 25.80 -8.08 0.35
C LYS A 340 25.34 -6.95 -0.57
N GLN A 341 24.10 -6.45 -0.41
CA GLN A 341 23.61 -5.30 -1.19
C GLN A 341 24.42 -4.06 -0.90
N ILE A 342 24.71 -3.78 0.38
CA ILE A 342 25.56 -2.66 0.78
C ILE A 342 26.97 -2.81 0.18
N GLN A 343 27.56 -4.01 0.28
CA GLN A 343 28.88 -4.28 -0.28
C GLN A 343 28.91 -4.11 -1.81
N LEU A 344 27.87 -4.58 -2.53
CA LEU A 344 27.76 -4.42 -3.98
C LEU A 344 27.76 -2.94 -4.38
N LEU A 345 27.00 -2.10 -3.67
CA LEU A 345 26.98 -0.64 -3.93
C LEU A 345 28.32 0.04 -3.64
N GLN A 346 29.06 -0.46 -2.65
CA GLN A 346 30.40 0.01 -2.33
C GLN A 346 31.44 -0.44 -3.36
N ASP A 347 31.39 -1.69 -3.79
CA ASP A 347 32.30 -2.25 -4.80
C ASP A 347 32.10 -1.62 -6.19
N ALA A 348 30.85 -1.24 -6.49
CA ALA A 348 30.51 -0.47 -7.70
C ALA A 348 30.88 1.04 -7.60
N ASP A 349 31.51 1.48 -6.52
CA ASP A 349 31.85 2.89 -6.22
C ASP A 349 30.64 3.86 -6.21
N ILE A 350 29.42 3.30 -6.02
CA ILE A 350 28.20 4.10 -5.84
C ILE A 350 28.18 4.70 -4.44
N TRP A 351 28.57 3.91 -3.42
CA TRP A 351 28.69 4.37 -2.04
C TRP A 351 30.12 4.28 -1.53
N LYS A 352 30.56 5.29 -0.81
CA LYS A 352 31.84 5.26 -0.11
C LYS A 352 31.70 4.57 1.26
N LYS A 353 32.74 3.79 1.63
CA LYS A 353 32.83 3.26 2.99
C LYS A 353 33.05 4.39 3.98
N PRO A 354 32.46 4.33 5.20
CA PRO A 354 32.79 5.27 6.25
C PRO A 354 34.31 5.29 6.51
N SER A 355 34.85 6.47 6.81
CA SER A 355 36.22 6.58 7.33
C SER A 355 36.23 5.99 8.74
N ASN A 356 37.23 5.16 9.05
CA ASN A 356 37.44 4.63 10.40
C ASN A 356 37.80 5.76 11.37
#